data_2ebcde1ee8eda4debb8daa51e06c5988
#
_entry.id   2ebcde1ee8eda4debb8daa51e06c5988
#
_cell.length_a   1.000
_cell.length_b   1.000
_cell.length_c   1.000
_cell.angle_alpha   90.00
_cell.angle_beta   90.00
_cell.angle_gamma   90.00
#
_symmetry.space_group_name_H-M   'P 1'
#
loop_
_entity.id
_entity.type
_entity.pdbx_description
1 polymer ?
#
loop_
_entity_poly.entity_id
_entity_poly.type
_entity_poly.pdbx_seq_one_letter_code
_entity_poly.pdbx_strand_id
1 'polypeptide(L)'
;EVITADGSASQRINVAHPPVHEYLNLRVPTRKTVTLVHGNYSGCQDALPDSAVLQIVSVEQNGTAFAPTTDYVRSGDTIDWAPGGNEPATGSTYTATYDFLNTDVLPKDPDYDGFTVENAVPGSSIMISYNQALPRIDRLCLNPGGTFTWTRGVASEYAARPPQVPDSVLALASVYQNWRGIPDVENDGVRVMPFSRMLALEDGYRYCLAEVARNRLEMDAGTREAGQR
;
A
#
# COMPACT_ATOMS: atom_id res chain seq x y z
N GLU A 1 0.80 7.69 -7.32
CA GLU A 1 -0.50 7.29 -7.89
C GLU A 1 -1.46 8.49 -7.88
N VAL A 2 -2.35 8.56 -8.86
CA VAL A 2 -3.36 9.63 -8.97
C VAL A 2 -4.72 8.98 -9.09
N ILE A 3 -5.65 9.41 -8.23
CA ILE A 3 -7.01 8.87 -8.15
C ILE A 3 -7.99 10.03 -8.24
N THR A 4 -9.12 9.82 -8.91
CA THR A 4 -10.17 10.86 -9.03
C THR A 4 -11.12 10.78 -7.83
N ALA A 5 -11.41 11.94 -7.23
CA ALA A 5 -12.39 12.07 -6.16
C ALA A 5 -13.82 11.88 -6.71
N ASP A 6 -14.62 11.04 -6.06
CA ASP A 6 -15.99 10.70 -6.45
C ASP A 6 -17.04 11.70 -5.97
N GLY A 7 -16.65 12.61 -5.08
CA GLY A 7 -17.52 13.64 -4.49
C GLY A 7 -18.32 13.21 -3.28
N SER A 8 -18.07 12.02 -2.74
CA SER A 8 -18.64 11.61 -1.46
C SER A 8 -17.95 12.37 -0.31
N ALA A 9 -18.67 12.59 0.80
CA ALA A 9 -18.12 13.23 1.99
C ALA A 9 -16.97 12.40 2.61
N SER A 10 -16.96 11.10 2.35
CA SER A 10 -15.94 10.15 2.79
C SER A 10 -15.77 9.09 1.71
N GLN A 11 -14.63 9.09 1.04
CA GLN A 11 -14.30 8.18 -0.05
C GLN A 11 -13.23 7.17 0.39
N ARG A 12 -13.50 5.87 0.22
CA ARG A 12 -12.49 4.82 0.37
C ARG A 12 -11.62 4.78 -0.89
N ILE A 13 -10.32 4.84 -0.69
CA ILE A 13 -9.31 4.74 -1.75
C ILE A 13 -8.56 3.44 -1.59
N ASN A 14 -8.60 2.59 -2.62
CA ASN A 14 -7.77 1.40 -2.70
C ASN A 14 -6.59 1.69 -3.62
N VAL A 15 -5.38 1.38 -3.14
CA VAL A 15 -4.15 1.60 -3.89
C VAL A 15 -3.97 0.54 -4.99
N ALA A 16 -3.28 0.88 -6.07
CA ALA A 16 -3.07 -0.02 -7.20
C ALA A 16 -2.15 -1.19 -6.86
N HIS A 17 -1.18 -0.99 -5.96
CA HIS A 17 -0.16 -1.99 -5.63
C HIS A 17 -0.11 -2.27 -4.12
N PRO A 18 -1.11 -2.97 -3.57
CA PRO A 18 -1.08 -3.44 -2.19
C PRO A 18 -0.11 -4.64 -2.03
N PRO A 19 0.36 -4.93 -0.83
CA PRO A 19 0.10 -4.27 0.43
C PRO A 19 0.97 -3.03 0.65
N VAL A 20 0.41 -2.02 1.33
CA VAL A 20 1.12 -0.80 1.69
C VAL A 20 1.92 -1.02 2.96
N HIS A 21 3.18 -0.59 2.95
CA HIS A 21 4.03 -0.56 4.14
C HIS A 21 3.89 0.76 4.88
N GLU A 22 3.90 1.87 4.13
CA GLU A 22 3.91 3.21 4.68
C GLU A 22 3.33 4.20 3.67
N TYR A 23 2.46 5.10 4.11
CA TYR A 23 2.00 6.25 3.34
C TYR A 23 2.95 7.42 3.57
N LEU A 24 3.57 7.94 2.48
CA LEU A 24 4.59 8.96 2.56
C LEU A 24 4.02 10.37 2.39
N ASN A 25 3.13 10.53 1.42
CA ASN A 25 2.60 11.84 1.05
C ASN A 25 1.20 11.69 0.46
N LEU A 26 0.29 12.50 0.96
CA LEU A 26 -1.09 12.56 0.50
C LEU A 26 -1.42 14.01 0.20
N ARG A 27 -1.86 14.28 -1.05
CA ARG A 27 -2.28 15.61 -1.49
C ARG A 27 -3.71 15.53 -1.98
N VAL A 28 -4.59 16.22 -1.29
CA VAL A 28 -6.04 16.16 -1.53
C VAL A 28 -6.57 17.58 -1.73
N PRO A 29 -7.12 17.91 -2.93
CA PRO A 29 -7.92 19.10 -3.06
C PRO A 29 -9.14 18.99 -2.16
N THR A 30 -9.23 19.87 -1.18
CA THR A 30 -10.26 19.82 -0.11
C THR A 30 -11.09 21.10 -0.15
N ARG A 31 -12.41 20.96 0.00
CA ARG A 31 -13.34 22.09 0.15
C ARG A 31 -13.53 22.44 1.61
N LYS A 32 -13.45 23.74 1.91
CA LYS A 32 -13.60 24.26 3.27
C LYS A 32 -14.42 25.54 3.25
N THR A 33 -15.24 25.71 4.28
CA THR A 33 -15.97 26.96 4.55
C THR A 33 -15.44 27.55 5.84
N VAL A 34 -15.07 28.82 5.81
CA VAL A 34 -14.54 29.56 6.95
C VAL A 34 -15.26 30.88 7.13
N THR A 35 -15.29 31.37 8.36
CA THR A 35 -15.73 32.73 8.68
C THR A 35 -14.50 33.63 8.75
N LEU A 36 -14.49 34.68 7.98
CA LEU A 36 -13.43 35.68 7.92
C LEU A 36 -13.93 37.02 8.46
N VAL A 37 -13.00 37.86 8.88
CA VAL A 37 -13.28 39.25 9.23
C VAL A 37 -12.74 40.12 8.11
N HIS A 38 -13.61 40.97 7.53
CA HIS A 38 -13.19 41.94 6.52
C HIS A 38 -12.25 42.97 7.11
N GLY A 39 -11.23 43.35 6.36
CA GLY A 39 -10.22 44.28 6.78
C GLY A 39 -10.76 45.69 7.14
N ASN A 40 -9.85 46.59 7.53
CA ASN A 40 -10.20 47.89 8.10
C ASN A 40 -10.40 49.01 7.05
N TYR A 41 -10.27 48.72 5.74
CA TYR A 41 -10.44 49.68 4.67
C TYR A 41 -11.05 48.99 3.46
N SER A 42 -11.76 49.81 2.63
CA SER A 42 -12.37 49.35 1.41
C SER A 42 -11.33 48.90 0.38
N GLY A 43 -11.60 47.79 -0.32
CA GLY A 43 -10.70 47.20 -1.31
C GLY A 43 -9.50 46.49 -0.67
N CYS A 44 -9.58 46.08 0.60
CA CYS A 44 -8.50 45.34 1.24
C CYS A 44 -8.39 43.90 0.73
N GLN A 45 -7.31 43.23 1.11
CA GLN A 45 -7.12 41.83 0.88
C GLN A 45 -7.29 41.05 2.20
N ASP A 46 -8.18 40.08 2.20
CA ASP A 46 -8.43 39.23 3.35
C ASP A 46 -7.75 37.88 3.14
N ALA A 47 -6.81 37.53 4.02
CA ALA A 47 -6.04 36.28 3.93
C ALA A 47 -6.93 35.08 4.28
N LEU A 48 -6.85 34.02 3.47
CA LEU A 48 -7.42 32.74 3.78
C LEU A 48 -6.49 31.97 4.75
N PRO A 49 -7.04 31.16 5.67
CA PRO A 49 -6.23 30.47 6.67
C PRO A 49 -5.37 29.32 6.10
N ASP A 50 -5.72 28.82 4.91
CA ASP A 50 -4.99 27.73 4.24
C ASP A 50 -4.20 28.28 3.05
N SER A 51 -3.09 27.64 2.75
CA SER A 51 -2.24 27.94 1.59
C SER A 51 -2.61 27.08 0.37
N ALA A 52 -2.04 27.43 -0.79
CA ALA A 52 -2.30 26.74 -2.05
C ALA A 52 -3.79 26.67 -2.42
N VAL A 53 -4.49 27.78 -2.25
CA VAL A 53 -5.89 27.93 -2.63
C VAL A 53 -6.02 27.78 -4.15
N LEU A 54 -6.90 26.87 -4.58
CA LEU A 54 -7.15 26.55 -5.98
C LEU A 54 -8.21 27.47 -6.57
N GLN A 55 -9.33 27.63 -5.85
CA GLN A 55 -10.43 28.52 -6.26
C GLN A 55 -11.28 28.93 -5.06
N ILE A 56 -11.93 30.09 -5.20
CA ILE A 56 -13.00 30.52 -4.29
C ILE A 56 -14.32 30.08 -4.90
N VAL A 57 -15.11 29.31 -4.16
CA VAL A 57 -16.38 28.75 -4.62
C VAL A 57 -17.52 29.71 -4.37
N SER A 58 -17.62 30.28 -3.17
CA SER A 58 -18.62 31.30 -2.82
C SER A 58 -18.11 32.19 -1.69
N VAL A 59 -18.58 33.44 -1.70
CA VAL A 59 -18.38 34.38 -0.61
C VAL A 59 -19.75 34.97 -0.28
N GLU A 60 -20.16 34.92 0.99
CA GLU A 60 -21.48 35.27 1.43
C GLU A 60 -21.48 36.02 2.76
N GLN A 61 -22.39 37.00 2.87
CA GLN A 61 -22.67 37.67 4.13
C GLN A 61 -24.18 37.81 4.36
N ASN A 62 -24.69 37.30 5.48
CA ASN A 62 -26.10 37.37 5.86
C ASN A 62 -27.08 36.90 4.74
N GLY A 63 -26.69 35.85 3.99
CA GLY A 63 -27.48 35.30 2.90
C GLY A 63 -27.36 36.08 1.56
N THR A 64 -26.51 37.10 1.51
CA THR A 64 -26.16 37.80 0.28
C THR A 64 -24.86 37.30 -0.28
N ALA A 65 -24.87 36.77 -1.49
CA ALA A 65 -23.66 36.27 -2.17
C ALA A 65 -22.98 37.45 -2.91
N PHE A 66 -21.64 37.47 -2.86
CA PHE A 66 -20.81 38.38 -3.62
C PHE A 66 -20.41 37.73 -4.96
N ALA A 67 -20.40 38.52 -6.03
CA ALA A 67 -20.12 38.03 -7.37
C ALA A 67 -18.59 37.98 -7.64
N PRO A 68 -18.05 36.81 -8.02
CA PRO A 68 -16.64 36.73 -8.42
C PRO A 68 -16.35 37.64 -9.62
N THR A 69 -15.18 38.20 -9.68
CA THR A 69 -14.65 39.14 -10.67
C THR A 69 -15.28 40.55 -10.64
N THR A 70 -16.49 40.74 -10.11
CA THR A 70 -17.16 42.02 -9.98
C THR A 70 -16.95 42.61 -8.60
N ASP A 71 -17.20 41.82 -7.56
CA ASP A 71 -17.10 42.26 -6.15
C ASP A 71 -15.74 41.91 -5.58
N TYR A 72 -15.20 40.71 -5.88
CA TYR A 72 -13.88 40.26 -5.43
C TYR A 72 -13.17 39.45 -6.50
N VAL A 73 -11.85 39.31 -6.35
CA VAL A 73 -11.01 38.37 -7.12
C VAL A 73 -10.13 37.57 -6.18
N ARG A 74 -9.71 36.39 -6.61
CA ARG A 74 -8.69 35.62 -5.89
C ARG A 74 -7.30 36.13 -6.25
N SER A 75 -6.51 36.52 -5.26
CA SER A 75 -5.11 36.92 -5.43
C SER A 75 -4.22 36.04 -4.55
N GLY A 76 -3.64 34.98 -5.14
CA GLY A 76 -2.92 33.98 -4.36
C GLY A 76 -3.83 33.24 -3.36
N ASP A 77 -3.51 33.32 -2.08
CA ASP A 77 -4.28 32.76 -0.97
C ASP A 77 -5.09 33.83 -0.23
N THR A 78 -5.52 34.88 -0.95
CA THR A 78 -6.33 35.99 -0.41
C THR A 78 -7.58 36.23 -1.24
N ILE A 79 -8.61 36.79 -0.61
CA ILE A 79 -9.75 37.40 -1.24
C ILE A 79 -9.43 38.90 -1.41
N ASP A 80 -9.36 39.39 -2.63
CA ASP A 80 -9.02 40.75 -2.95
C ASP A 80 -10.30 41.50 -3.36
N TRP A 81 -10.66 42.53 -2.62
CA TRP A 81 -11.84 43.38 -2.82
C TRP A 81 -11.59 44.62 -3.68
N ALA A 82 -10.40 44.70 -4.32
CA ALA A 82 -9.96 45.80 -5.15
C ALA A 82 -10.83 46.09 -6.41
N PRO A 83 -11.64 45.14 -6.98
CA PRO A 83 -12.52 45.45 -8.11
C PRO A 83 -13.53 46.60 -7.88
N GLY A 84 -13.83 46.90 -6.62
CA GLY A 84 -14.68 48.06 -6.29
C GLY A 84 -16.17 47.83 -6.50
N GLY A 85 -16.61 46.55 -6.49
CA GLY A 85 -18.02 46.16 -6.42
C GLY A 85 -18.57 46.25 -4.99
N ASN A 86 -19.51 45.38 -4.66
CA ASN A 86 -20.00 45.28 -3.29
C ASN A 86 -19.00 44.59 -2.43
N GLU A 87 -18.81 45.02 -1.19
CA GLU A 87 -17.93 44.39 -0.20
C GLU A 87 -18.61 44.35 1.16
N PRO A 88 -18.18 43.44 2.07
CA PRO A 88 -18.61 43.43 3.46
C PRO A 88 -18.26 44.76 4.13
N ALA A 89 -19.04 45.19 5.12
CA ALA A 89 -18.66 46.35 5.91
C ALA A 89 -17.32 46.09 6.66
N THR A 90 -16.48 47.13 6.73
CA THR A 90 -15.18 47.04 7.41
C THR A 90 -15.30 46.50 8.81
N GLY A 91 -14.49 45.49 9.16
CA GLY A 91 -14.52 44.80 10.47
C GLY A 91 -15.70 43.84 10.67
N SER A 92 -16.60 43.69 9.65
CA SER A 92 -17.70 42.71 9.75
C SER A 92 -17.24 41.31 9.35
N THR A 93 -18.02 40.33 9.79
CA THR A 93 -17.75 38.91 9.47
C THR A 93 -18.52 38.48 8.23
N TYR A 94 -17.90 37.63 7.43
CA TYR A 94 -18.49 36.99 6.26
C TYR A 94 -17.99 35.54 6.14
N THR A 95 -18.64 34.73 5.32
CA THR A 95 -18.25 33.34 5.05
C THR A 95 -17.66 33.18 3.68
N ALA A 96 -16.55 32.46 3.58
CA ALA A 96 -15.93 32.08 2.33
C ALA A 96 -15.82 30.55 2.23
N THR A 97 -16.27 30.01 1.10
CA THR A 97 -16.08 28.61 0.74
C THR A 97 -15.06 28.57 -0.40
N TYR A 98 -14.02 27.79 -0.22
CA TYR A 98 -12.93 27.67 -1.19
C TYR A 98 -12.37 26.26 -1.24
N ASP A 99 -11.71 25.95 -2.34
CA ASP A 99 -10.97 24.71 -2.54
C ASP A 99 -9.46 25.01 -2.44
N PHE A 100 -8.74 24.21 -1.69
CA PHE A 100 -7.29 24.33 -1.52
C PHE A 100 -6.61 22.95 -1.59
N LEU A 101 -5.32 22.93 -1.92
CA LEU A 101 -4.54 21.71 -1.94
C LEU A 101 -4.04 21.40 -0.51
N ASN A 102 -4.71 20.49 0.15
CA ASN A 102 -4.31 20.04 1.47
C ASN A 102 -3.17 19.02 1.35
N THR A 103 -2.01 19.33 1.92
CA THR A 103 -0.80 18.49 1.95
C THR A 103 -0.55 17.84 3.31
N ASP A 104 -1.27 18.25 4.33
CA ASP A 104 -1.15 17.77 5.71
C ASP A 104 -2.23 16.74 6.07
N VAL A 105 -2.85 16.15 5.05
CA VAL A 105 -3.87 15.12 5.24
C VAL A 105 -3.23 13.85 5.77
N LEU A 106 -3.69 13.39 6.91
CA LEU A 106 -3.38 12.04 7.38
C LEU A 106 -4.41 11.06 6.80
N PRO A 107 -3.98 9.89 6.31
CA PRO A 107 -4.89 8.87 5.85
C PRO A 107 -5.77 8.42 7.03
N LYS A 108 -7.09 8.42 6.83
CA LYS A 108 -8.04 7.93 7.83
C LYS A 108 -8.27 6.44 7.63
N ASP A 109 -8.34 5.69 8.72
CA ASP A 109 -8.51 4.23 8.72
C ASP A 109 -7.58 3.52 7.71
N PRO A 110 -6.25 3.77 7.78
CA PRO A 110 -5.31 3.17 6.86
C PRO A 110 -5.18 1.67 7.13
N ASP A 111 -5.17 0.88 6.06
CA ASP A 111 -4.86 -0.54 6.11
C ASP A 111 -3.86 -0.91 5.00
N TYR A 112 -3.64 -2.21 4.79
CA TYR A 112 -2.72 -2.70 3.77
C TYR A 112 -3.19 -2.44 2.34
N ASP A 113 -4.48 -2.23 2.11
CA ASP A 113 -5.08 -2.10 0.78
C ASP A 113 -5.46 -0.67 0.42
N GLY A 114 -5.52 0.24 1.43
CA GLY A 114 -5.93 1.62 1.18
C GLY A 114 -6.22 2.42 2.45
N PHE A 115 -6.96 3.51 2.28
CA PHE A 115 -7.34 4.44 3.34
C PHE A 115 -8.58 5.24 2.92
N THR A 116 -9.13 6.00 3.85
CA THR A 116 -10.30 6.85 3.61
C THR A 116 -9.88 8.33 3.55
N VAL A 117 -10.45 9.07 2.61
CA VAL A 117 -10.28 10.52 2.46
C VAL A 117 -11.63 11.20 2.69
N GLU A 118 -11.61 12.33 3.41
CA GLU A 118 -12.81 13.12 3.68
C GLU A 118 -12.78 14.45 2.94
N ASN A 119 -13.96 14.94 2.54
CA ASN A 119 -14.18 16.27 1.95
C ASN A 119 -13.33 16.58 0.70
N ALA A 120 -12.97 15.56 -0.08
CA ALA A 120 -12.29 15.77 -1.34
C ALA A 120 -13.22 16.48 -2.34
N VAL A 121 -12.66 17.42 -3.12
CA VAL A 121 -13.42 18.14 -4.14
C VAL A 121 -13.82 17.18 -5.26
N PRO A 122 -15.11 17.08 -5.62
CA PRO A 122 -15.60 16.18 -6.66
C PRO A 122 -14.85 16.35 -7.99
N GLY A 123 -14.43 15.24 -8.60
CA GLY A 123 -13.70 15.24 -9.88
C GLY A 123 -12.25 15.73 -9.80
N SER A 124 -11.75 16.10 -8.63
CA SER A 124 -10.36 16.49 -8.44
C SER A 124 -9.43 15.28 -8.37
N SER A 125 -8.12 15.52 -8.61
CA SER A 125 -7.10 14.49 -8.56
C SER A 125 -6.47 14.42 -7.16
N ILE A 126 -6.59 13.27 -6.52
CA ILE A 126 -5.92 12.93 -5.27
C ILE A 126 -4.58 12.28 -5.61
N MET A 127 -3.48 12.84 -5.11
CA MET A 127 -2.13 12.31 -5.33
C MET A 127 -1.64 11.58 -4.08
N ILE A 128 -1.15 10.35 -4.30
CA ILE A 128 -0.67 9.47 -3.22
C ILE A 128 0.74 8.99 -3.53
N SER A 129 1.60 9.07 -2.52
CA SER A 129 2.91 8.40 -2.52
C SER A 129 2.97 7.44 -1.34
N TYR A 130 3.35 6.21 -1.61
CA TYR A 130 3.44 5.16 -0.59
C TYR A 130 4.56 4.18 -0.92
N ASN A 131 5.03 3.47 0.10
CA ASN A 131 5.95 2.36 -0.03
C ASN A 131 5.16 1.05 -0.05
N GLN A 132 5.38 0.25 -1.10
CA GLN A 132 4.81 -1.09 -1.16
C GLN A 132 5.63 -2.07 -0.32
N ALA A 133 4.95 -2.93 0.43
CA ALA A 133 5.58 -4.01 1.18
C ALA A 133 5.73 -5.24 0.29
N LEU A 134 6.87 -5.37 -0.40
CA LEU A 134 7.14 -6.52 -1.25
C LEU A 134 7.36 -7.79 -0.44
N PRO A 135 6.85 -8.94 -0.90
CA PRO A 135 7.09 -10.24 -0.27
C PRO A 135 8.59 -10.56 -0.18
N ARG A 136 9.00 -11.18 0.91
CA ARG A 136 10.36 -11.69 1.09
C ARG A 136 10.37 -12.94 1.98
N ILE A 137 11.43 -13.71 1.89
CA ILE A 137 11.67 -14.87 2.76
C ILE A 137 12.86 -14.53 3.64
N ASP A 138 12.63 -14.51 4.95
CA ASP A 138 13.68 -14.35 5.96
C ASP A 138 14.02 -15.71 6.56
N ARG A 139 15.27 -15.94 6.98
CA ARG A 139 15.68 -17.16 7.70
C ARG A 139 16.01 -16.86 9.13
N LEU A 140 15.38 -17.61 10.03
CA LEU A 140 15.78 -17.68 11.42
C LEU A 140 16.93 -18.66 11.56
N CYS A 141 18.03 -18.20 12.10
CA CYS A 141 19.25 -18.97 12.23
C CYS A 141 19.73 -19.02 13.68
N LEU A 142 20.48 -20.09 14.03
CA LEU A 142 21.15 -20.24 15.31
C LEU A 142 22.66 -20.14 15.11
N ASN A 143 23.29 -19.20 15.81
CA ASN A 143 24.74 -19.07 15.83
C ASN A 143 25.40 -20.13 16.72
N PRO A 144 26.72 -20.45 16.54
CA PRO A 144 27.45 -21.37 17.37
C PRO A 144 27.45 -21.00 18.86
N GLY A 145 27.26 -19.71 19.18
CA GLY A 145 27.14 -19.22 20.56
C GLY A 145 25.74 -19.39 21.18
N GLY A 146 24.81 -20.08 20.51
CA GLY A 146 23.46 -20.32 21.03
C GLY A 146 22.50 -19.13 20.91
N THR A 147 22.85 -18.07 20.14
CA THR A 147 22.00 -16.90 19.93
C THR A 147 21.24 -17.00 18.60
N PHE A 148 19.98 -16.54 18.60
CA PHE A 148 19.19 -16.46 17.38
C PHE A 148 19.53 -15.22 16.57
N THR A 149 19.62 -15.37 15.27
CA THR A 149 19.84 -14.27 14.31
C THR A 149 18.91 -14.41 13.11
N TRP A 150 18.56 -13.25 12.51
CA TRP A 150 17.78 -13.20 11.30
C TRP A 150 18.67 -12.91 10.09
N THR A 151 18.63 -13.78 9.11
CA THR A 151 19.17 -13.50 7.77
C THR A 151 18.02 -13.07 6.89
N ARG A 152 18.01 -11.76 6.54
CA ARG A 152 16.94 -11.18 5.75
C ARG A 152 17.12 -11.50 4.27
N GLY A 153 16.03 -11.91 3.63
CA GLY A 153 15.99 -12.11 2.19
C GLY A 153 15.85 -10.82 1.40
N VAL A 154 15.97 -10.93 0.10
CA VAL A 154 15.70 -9.84 -0.82
C VAL A 154 14.22 -9.81 -1.12
N ALA A 155 13.59 -8.64 -0.96
CA ALA A 155 12.20 -8.43 -1.34
C ALA A 155 12.03 -8.53 -2.87
N SER A 156 10.97 -9.20 -3.32
CA SER A 156 10.70 -9.41 -4.74
C SER A 156 9.20 -9.48 -4.99
N GLU A 157 8.75 -8.83 -6.06
CA GLU A 157 7.35 -8.82 -6.46
C GLU A 157 6.88 -10.20 -6.97
N TYR A 158 7.73 -10.92 -7.69
CA TYR A 158 7.32 -12.13 -8.41
C TYR A 158 7.81 -13.43 -7.77
N ALA A 159 9.00 -13.44 -7.20
CA ALA A 159 9.60 -14.66 -6.67
C ALA A 159 10.59 -14.36 -5.55
N ALA A 160 10.10 -14.20 -4.33
CA ALA A 160 10.94 -14.13 -3.16
C ALA A 160 11.74 -15.45 -3.02
N ARG A 161 13.04 -15.36 -2.79
CA ARG A 161 13.91 -16.51 -2.56
C ARG A 161 14.50 -16.44 -1.17
N PRO A 162 14.64 -17.61 -0.49
CA PRO A 162 15.29 -17.63 0.79
C PRO A 162 16.76 -17.21 0.65
N PRO A 163 17.29 -16.42 1.59
CA PRO A 163 18.69 -15.99 1.56
C PRO A 163 19.61 -17.17 1.76
N GLN A 164 20.82 -17.09 1.23
CA GLN A 164 21.88 -18.06 1.58
C GLN A 164 22.31 -17.82 3.02
N VAL A 165 22.45 -18.90 3.75
CA VAL A 165 22.91 -18.89 5.14
C VAL A 165 24.41 -19.20 5.15
N PRO A 166 25.24 -18.47 5.91
CA PRO A 166 26.64 -18.79 6.08
C PRO A 166 26.82 -20.21 6.69
N ASP A 167 27.85 -20.94 6.26
CA ASP A 167 28.11 -22.30 6.73
C ASP A 167 28.37 -22.39 8.25
N SER A 168 28.69 -21.29 8.90
CA SER A 168 28.91 -21.22 10.35
C SER A 168 27.61 -21.09 11.16
N VAL A 169 26.44 -21.03 10.54
CA VAL A 169 25.16 -20.78 11.20
C VAL A 169 24.14 -21.85 10.81
N LEU A 170 23.36 -22.32 11.75
CA LEU A 170 22.33 -23.35 11.52
C LEU A 170 21.02 -22.64 11.14
N ALA A 171 20.48 -22.89 9.95
CA ALA A 171 19.14 -22.47 9.57
C ALA A 171 18.09 -23.29 10.33
N LEU A 172 17.15 -22.63 10.99
CA LEU A 172 16.08 -23.26 11.77
C LEU A 172 14.73 -23.20 11.02
N ALA A 173 14.40 -22.04 10.46
CA ALA A 173 13.15 -21.84 9.78
C ALA A 173 13.27 -20.77 8.70
N SER A 174 12.51 -20.95 7.61
CA SER A 174 12.24 -19.95 6.59
C SER A 174 10.89 -19.33 6.88
N VAL A 175 10.83 -17.98 6.91
CA VAL A 175 9.61 -17.21 7.22
C VAL A 175 9.24 -16.40 6.01
N TYR A 176 8.12 -16.74 5.39
CA TYR A 176 7.57 -16.00 4.26
C TYR A 176 6.74 -14.83 4.77
N GLN A 177 7.23 -13.61 4.51
CA GLN A 177 6.60 -12.35 4.86
C GLN A 177 5.70 -11.91 3.71
N ASN A 178 4.39 -12.07 3.87
CA ASN A 178 3.39 -11.59 2.91
C ASN A 178 2.77 -10.24 3.31
N TRP A 179 3.08 -9.74 4.51
CA TRP A 179 2.65 -8.47 5.10
C TRP A 179 1.13 -8.30 5.32
N ARG A 180 0.31 -9.33 5.01
CA ARG A 180 -1.16 -9.28 5.13
C ARG A 180 -1.71 -10.08 6.32
N GLY A 181 -0.87 -10.62 7.16
CA GLY A 181 -1.31 -11.45 8.28
C GLY A 181 -0.17 -12.18 8.97
N ILE A 182 -0.49 -13.34 9.52
CA ILE A 182 0.51 -14.20 10.16
C ILE A 182 1.46 -14.72 9.08
N PRO A 183 2.79 -14.54 9.23
CA PRO A 183 3.76 -15.07 8.28
C PRO A 183 3.66 -16.59 8.17
N ASP A 184 3.88 -17.12 6.98
CA ASP A 184 4.00 -18.56 6.78
C ASP A 184 5.41 -19.01 7.18
N VAL A 185 5.50 -20.05 8.02
CA VAL A 185 6.76 -20.52 8.61
C VAL A 185 7.02 -21.94 8.17
N GLU A 186 8.09 -22.13 7.40
CA GLU A 186 8.61 -23.44 7.02
C GLU A 186 9.84 -23.77 7.86
N ASN A 187 9.82 -24.95 8.51
CA ASN A 187 10.94 -25.41 9.30
C ASN A 187 12.08 -25.92 8.40
N ASP A 188 13.21 -25.23 8.41
CA ASP A 188 14.44 -25.60 7.68
C ASP A 188 15.36 -26.54 8.47
N GLY A 189 15.01 -26.82 9.74
CA GLY A 189 15.78 -27.72 10.58
C GLY A 189 15.90 -29.11 9.97
N VAL A 190 16.82 -29.90 10.49
CA VAL A 190 17.11 -31.27 10.04
C VAL A 190 15.80 -32.02 9.81
N ARG A 191 15.42 -32.19 8.55
CA ARG A 191 14.26 -33.00 8.18
C ARG A 191 14.60 -34.44 8.43
N VAL A 192 14.35 -34.88 9.63
CA VAL A 192 14.40 -36.32 9.95
C VAL A 192 13.27 -36.96 9.16
N MET A 193 13.63 -37.78 8.18
CA MET A 193 12.61 -38.53 7.44
C MET A 193 11.89 -39.44 8.46
N PRO A 194 10.55 -39.34 8.55
CA PRO A 194 9.80 -40.22 9.45
C PRO A 194 10.13 -41.67 9.15
N PHE A 195 10.30 -42.51 10.19
CA PHE A 195 10.64 -43.92 10.04
C PHE A 195 9.67 -44.66 9.11
N SER A 196 8.37 -44.33 9.19
CA SER A 196 7.34 -44.83 8.27
C SER A 196 7.63 -44.55 6.80
N ARG A 197 8.17 -43.38 6.47
CA ARG A 197 8.53 -43.02 5.09
C ARG A 197 9.80 -43.72 4.63
N MET A 198 10.73 -43.98 5.55
CA MET A 198 11.94 -44.75 5.27
C MET A 198 11.59 -46.21 4.97
N LEU A 199 10.66 -46.83 5.74
CA LEU A 199 10.15 -48.15 5.45
C LEU A 199 9.42 -48.22 4.08
N ALA A 200 8.59 -47.24 3.78
CA ALA A 200 7.89 -47.19 2.48
C ALA A 200 8.87 -47.08 1.31
N LEU A 201 9.98 -46.35 1.45
CA LEU A 201 11.04 -46.29 0.44
C LEU A 201 11.79 -47.66 0.32
N GLU A 202 12.04 -48.32 1.41
CA GLU A 202 12.67 -49.64 1.42
C GLU A 202 11.77 -50.69 0.72
N ASP A 203 10.48 -50.69 1.04
CA ASP A 203 9.50 -51.60 0.41
C ASP A 203 9.38 -51.32 -1.09
N GLY A 204 9.31 -50.03 -1.48
CA GLY A 204 9.29 -49.62 -2.89
C GLY A 204 10.56 -50.07 -3.63
N TYR A 205 11.73 -49.93 -3.02
CA TYR A 205 13.01 -50.40 -3.58
C TYR A 205 13.02 -51.90 -3.76
N ARG A 206 12.59 -52.68 -2.74
CA ARG A 206 12.46 -54.13 -2.81
C ARG A 206 11.52 -54.56 -3.94
N TYR A 207 10.37 -53.89 -4.04
CA TYR A 207 9.43 -54.14 -5.15
C TYR A 207 10.07 -53.91 -6.51
N CYS A 208 10.76 -52.79 -6.73
CA CYS A 208 11.47 -52.51 -7.97
C CYS A 208 12.54 -53.60 -8.32
N LEU A 209 13.29 -54.04 -7.30
CA LEU A 209 14.27 -55.13 -7.50
C LEU A 209 13.59 -56.42 -7.91
N ALA A 210 12.48 -56.78 -7.29
CA ALA A 210 11.72 -58.00 -7.60
C ALA A 210 11.17 -57.94 -9.04
N GLU A 211 10.63 -56.78 -9.45
CA GLU A 211 10.15 -56.57 -10.83
C GLU A 211 11.29 -56.66 -11.86
N VAL A 212 12.43 -56.07 -11.59
CA VAL A 212 13.62 -56.15 -12.50
C VAL A 212 14.08 -57.64 -12.60
N ALA A 213 14.10 -58.36 -11.47
CA ALA A 213 14.46 -59.77 -11.47
C ALA A 213 13.47 -60.62 -12.30
N ARG A 214 12.17 -60.37 -12.10
CA ARG A 214 11.12 -61.06 -12.85
C ARG A 214 11.24 -60.79 -14.38
N ASN A 215 11.38 -59.55 -14.76
CA ASN A 215 11.54 -59.17 -16.18
C ASN A 215 12.79 -59.83 -16.79
N ARG A 216 13.91 -59.96 -16.07
CA ARG A 216 15.11 -60.66 -16.54
C ARG A 216 14.83 -62.14 -16.75
N LEU A 217 14.13 -62.80 -15.81
CA LEU A 217 13.76 -64.21 -15.98
C LEU A 217 12.83 -64.45 -17.15
N GLU A 218 11.85 -63.55 -17.39
CA GLU A 218 10.95 -63.62 -18.52
C GLU A 218 11.70 -63.45 -19.88
N MET A 219 12.64 -62.49 -19.93
CA MET A 219 13.51 -62.32 -21.11
C MET A 219 14.41 -63.54 -21.37
N ASP A 220 15.01 -64.14 -20.31
CA ASP A 220 15.82 -65.33 -20.43
C ASP A 220 14.98 -66.53 -20.86
N ALA A 221 13.77 -66.70 -20.37
CA ALA A 221 12.84 -67.76 -20.80
C ALA A 221 12.44 -67.59 -22.27
N GLY A 222 12.10 -66.37 -22.69
CA GLY A 222 11.73 -66.06 -24.09
C GLY A 222 12.89 -66.29 -25.09
N THR A 223 14.13 -66.00 -24.66
CA THR A 223 15.32 -66.26 -25.51
C THR A 223 15.62 -67.75 -25.61
N ARG A 224 15.39 -68.57 -24.60
CA ARG A 224 15.55 -70.02 -24.64
C ARG A 224 14.50 -70.70 -25.50
N GLU A 225 13.26 -70.29 -25.47
CA GLU A 225 12.19 -70.79 -26.36
C GLU A 225 12.45 -70.44 -27.82
N ALA A 226 12.98 -69.21 -28.13
CA ALA A 226 13.31 -68.82 -29.49
C ALA A 226 14.50 -69.59 -30.09
N GLY A 227 15.40 -70.12 -29.24
CA GLY A 227 16.57 -70.91 -29.67
C GLY A 227 16.30 -72.42 -29.86
N GLN A 228 15.06 -72.90 -29.59
CA GLN A 228 14.66 -74.31 -29.73
C GLN A 228 13.78 -74.55 -30.99
N ARG A 229 13.58 -73.58 -31.84
CA ARG A 229 12.86 -73.71 -33.11
C ARG A 229 13.77 -73.80 -34.31
#